data_c2f13fc65c6d8962ad6c9870d13e5783
#
_entry.id   c2f13fc65c6d8962ad6c9870d13e5783
#
_cell.length_a   1.000
_cell.length_b   1.000
_cell.length_c   1.000
_cell.angle_alpha   90.00
_cell.angle_beta   90.00
_cell.angle_gamma   90.00
#
_symmetry.space_group_name_H-M   'P 1'
#
loop_
_entity.id
_entity.type
_entity.pdbx_description
1 polymer ?
#
loop_
_entity_poly.entity_id
_entity_poly.type
_entity_poly.pdbx_seq_one_letter_code
_entity_poly.pdbx_strand_id
1 'polypeptide(L)'
;MTVAPDSGGWLKDLARVAASGKPAVLVSVAAASGSTPRPAGTRMLVTADALVGTIGGGHLEWKAMAEARRLLAETAAMKLAAPADLAETRLPAASLVDYALGPSLGQCCGGAVSLVFEVLKPGLPGWLQQLSQHRAAALWHATWLGGAGPRLLQGALSSAATVAWTTAEALQGWHGVNGEALGSGRVLLQRLDLPTWQIVLFGAGHVGRALMQVLAGLPCQVRWIDSRAQAFDGLAGLAGNVQCIPCEHEAELIDEAAQLPAGSDVLVMTHSHALDQQLCEVLLRRGEFSYLGLIGSATKRSLFERRLSERGIGAAQLARLTCPIGIAGISGKEPGVIAVAIAAQLLQRRQQG
;
A
#
# COMPACT_ATOMS: atom_id res chain seq x y z
N MET A 1 10.82 9.46 9.51
CA MET A 1 9.37 9.37 9.20
C MET A 1 9.23 8.69 7.83
N THR A 2 9.06 7.40 7.80
CA THR A 2 8.94 6.61 6.57
C THR A 2 7.46 6.33 6.35
N VAL A 3 6.82 7.14 5.50
CA VAL A 3 5.52 6.76 4.92
C VAL A 3 5.80 5.54 4.05
N ALA A 4 5.19 4.40 4.38
CA ALA A 4 5.29 3.20 3.56
C ALA A 4 4.83 3.53 2.13
N PRO A 5 5.61 3.20 1.10
CA PRO A 5 5.18 3.38 -0.27
C PRO A 5 3.91 2.57 -0.52
N ASP A 6 3.02 3.07 -1.37
CA ASP A 6 1.78 2.41 -1.78
C ASP A 6 2.09 1.03 -2.40
N SER A 7 2.05 0.00 -1.57
CA SER A 7 2.50 -1.34 -1.93
C SER A 7 1.47 -2.17 -2.70
N GLY A 8 0.23 -1.68 -2.85
CA GLY A 8 -0.85 -2.45 -3.47
C GLY A 8 -1.31 -1.92 -4.85
N GLY A 9 -1.29 -0.62 -5.05
CA GLY A 9 -1.81 0.02 -6.27
C GLY A 9 -0.91 -0.19 -7.48
N TRP A 10 0.38 0.02 -7.33
CA TRP A 10 1.34 -0.05 -8.43
C TRP A 10 1.48 -1.45 -9.07
N LEU A 11 1.31 -2.53 -8.30
CA LEU A 11 1.34 -3.90 -8.84
C LEU A 11 0.14 -4.17 -9.76
N LYS A 12 -1.04 -3.63 -9.41
CA LYS A 12 -2.24 -3.70 -10.28
C LYS A 12 -2.03 -2.87 -11.55
N ASP A 13 -1.45 -1.70 -11.41
CA ASP A 13 -1.11 -0.82 -12.53
C ASP A 13 -0.07 -1.47 -13.44
N LEU A 14 0.97 -2.08 -12.85
CA LEU A 14 1.97 -2.83 -13.59
C LEU A 14 1.35 -4.00 -14.37
N ALA A 15 0.48 -4.78 -13.73
CA ALA A 15 -0.23 -5.88 -14.38
C ALA A 15 -1.10 -5.39 -15.55
N ARG A 16 -1.79 -4.25 -15.39
CA ARG A 16 -2.61 -3.63 -16.44
C ARG A 16 -1.76 -3.14 -17.62
N VAL A 17 -0.63 -2.47 -17.35
CA VAL A 17 0.31 -2.02 -18.39
C VAL A 17 0.91 -3.23 -19.11
N ALA A 18 1.33 -4.26 -18.38
CA ALA A 18 1.86 -5.48 -18.94
C ALA A 18 0.85 -6.20 -19.85
N ALA A 19 -0.43 -6.25 -19.43
CA ALA A 19 -1.52 -6.85 -20.24
C ALA A 19 -1.80 -6.06 -21.53
N SER A 20 -1.43 -4.78 -21.62
CA SER A 20 -1.56 -3.99 -22.85
C SER A 20 -0.57 -4.41 -23.94
N GLY A 21 0.41 -5.27 -23.65
CA GLY A 21 1.44 -5.70 -24.58
C GLY A 21 2.46 -4.62 -24.97
N LYS A 22 2.40 -3.45 -24.32
CA LYS A 22 3.34 -2.34 -24.57
C LYS A 22 4.59 -2.46 -23.69
N PRO A 23 5.78 -2.12 -24.22
CA PRO A 23 6.96 -1.99 -23.39
C PRO A 23 6.80 -0.80 -22.43
N ALA A 24 7.37 -0.92 -21.25
CA ALA A 24 7.33 0.12 -20.22
C ALA A 24 8.66 0.24 -19.50
N VAL A 25 8.86 1.36 -18.80
CA VAL A 25 9.93 1.53 -17.82
C VAL A 25 9.31 1.70 -16.44
N LEU A 26 9.70 0.86 -15.51
CA LEU A 26 9.43 1.05 -14.09
C LEU A 26 10.51 1.99 -13.54
N VAL A 27 10.08 3.17 -13.10
CA VAL A 27 10.94 4.15 -12.43
C VAL A 27 10.71 4.08 -10.94
N SER A 28 11.76 3.79 -10.19
CA SER A 28 11.71 3.66 -8.73
C SER A 28 12.59 4.69 -8.04
N VAL A 29 12.08 5.36 -7.01
CA VAL A 29 12.90 6.15 -6.09
C VAL A 29 13.71 5.18 -5.23
N ALA A 30 14.99 5.03 -5.54
CA ALA A 30 15.91 4.09 -4.89
C ALA A 30 16.56 4.66 -3.64
N ALA A 31 16.76 5.99 -3.61
CA ALA A 31 17.23 6.73 -2.44
C ALA A 31 16.69 8.16 -2.49
N ALA A 32 16.47 8.74 -1.32
CA ALA A 32 16.02 10.11 -1.15
C ALA A 32 16.71 10.71 0.09
N SER A 33 17.31 11.87 -0.06
CA SER A 33 18.01 12.59 1.02
C SER A 33 17.63 14.06 1.04
N GLY A 34 17.53 14.64 2.22
CA GLY A 34 17.05 16.01 2.40
C GLY A 34 15.56 16.16 2.10
N SER A 35 15.14 17.35 1.66
CA SER A 35 13.73 17.61 1.29
C SER A 35 13.46 17.07 -0.11
N THR A 36 12.66 16.02 -0.20
CA THR A 36 12.31 15.34 -1.45
C THR A 36 10.80 15.24 -1.63
N PRO A 37 10.28 15.26 -2.88
CA PRO A 37 8.84 15.19 -3.14
C PRO A 37 8.20 13.88 -2.70
N ARG A 38 8.96 12.78 -2.80
CA ARG A 38 8.50 11.43 -2.44
C ARG A 38 9.61 10.62 -1.78
N PRO A 39 9.28 9.70 -0.87
CA PRO A 39 10.25 8.83 -0.22
C PRO A 39 10.78 7.74 -1.15
N ALA A 40 11.90 7.10 -0.74
CA ALA A 40 12.37 5.87 -1.37
C ALA A 40 11.29 4.79 -1.38
N GLY A 41 11.26 4.00 -2.46
CA GLY A 41 10.23 2.99 -2.71
C GLY A 41 9.03 3.49 -3.51
N THR A 42 8.88 4.81 -3.71
CA THR A 42 7.86 5.34 -4.62
C THR A 42 8.18 4.95 -6.06
N ARG A 43 7.15 4.64 -6.84
CA ARG A 43 7.28 4.14 -8.21
C ARG A 43 6.34 4.83 -9.16
N MET A 44 6.72 4.87 -10.43
CA MET A 44 5.85 5.21 -11.57
C MET A 44 6.19 4.33 -12.78
N LEU A 45 5.22 4.13 -13.64
CA LEU A 45 5.38 3.40 -14.89
C LEU A 45 5.26 4.37 -16.06
N VAL A 46 6.21 4.30 -16.98
CA VAL A 46 6.26 5.14 -18.18
C VAL A 46 6.20 4.25 -19.40
N THR A 47 5.21 4.49 -20.26
CA THR A 47 5.17 3.94 -21.63
C THR A 47 5.49 5.05 -22.63
N ALA A 48 5.51 4.72 -23.92
CA ALA A 48 5.72 5.75 -24.95
C ALA A 48 4.66 6.87 -24.89
N ASP A 49 3.41 6.50 -24.59
CA ASP A 49 2.23 7.36 -24.68
C ASP A 49 1.52 7.63 -23.34
N ALA A 50 1.90 6.95 -22.26
CA ALA A 50 1.22 7.10 -20.97
C ALA A 50 2.19 7.17 -19.78
N LEU A 51 1.67 7.72 -18.67
CA LEU A 51 2.27 7.73 -17.35
C LEU A 51 1.26 7.14 -16.35
N VAL A 52 1.71 6.26 -15.46
CA VAL A 52 0.91 5.70 -14.39
C VAL A 52 1.67 5.81 -13.07
N GLY A 53 1.04 6.39 -12.06
CA GLY A 53 1.69 6.74 -10.80
C GLY A 53 2.46 8.06 -10.88
N THR A 54 3.23 8.39 -9.83
CA THR A 54 4.00 9.63 -9.74
C THR A 54 5.15 9.50 -8.76
N ILE A 55 6.29 10.10 -9.06
CA ILE A 55 7.44 10.25 -8.16
C ILE A 55 7.49 11.64 -7.51
N GLY A 56 6.39 12.41 -7.58
CA GLY A 56 6.23 13.69 -6.91
C GLY A 56 5.99 14.88 -7.84
N GLY A 57 5.89 14.67 -9.14
CA GLY A 57 5.58 15.70 -10.12
C GLY A 57 6.76 16.65 -10.44
N GLY A 58 6.42 17.74 -11.12
CA GLY A 58 7.37 18.80 -11.44
C GLY A 58 8.51 18.39 -12.38
N HIS A 59 9.62 19.13 -12.28
CA HIS A 59 10.77 18.99 -13.20
C HIS A 59 11.50 17.63 -13.07
N LEU A 60 11.54 17.06 -11.85
CA LEU A 60 12.11 15.73 -11.61
C LEU A 60 11.36 14.67 -12.40
N GLU A 61 10.03 14.66 -12.30
CA GLU A 61 9.19 13.69 -13.00
C GLU A 61 9.29 13.87 -14.52
N TRP A 62 9.29 15.11 -15.01
CA TRP A 62 9.47 15.41 -16.41
C TRP A 62 10.81 14.85 -16.95
N LYS A 63 11.93 15.06 -16.24
CA LYS A 63 13.25 14.49 -16.61
C LYS A 63 13.25 12.97 -16.58
N ALA A 64 12.63 12.39 -15.54
CA ALA A 64 12.54 10.94 -15.42
C ALA A 64 11.70 10.33 -16.56
N MET A 65 10.61 11.00 -16.97
CA MET A 65 9.82 10.58 -18.14
C MET A 65 10.61 10.66 -19.44
N ALA A 66 11.40 11.72 -19.62
CA ALA A 66 12.26 11.89 -20.81
C ALA A 66 13.30 10.77 -20.87
N GLU A 67 13.98 10.46 -19.76
CA GLU A 67 14.94 9.37 -19.66
C GLU A 67 14.30 8.00 -19.90
N ALA A 68 13.15 7.73 -19.30
CA ALA A 68 12.42 6.49 -19.51
C ALA A 68 12.04 6.29 -20.99
N ARG A 69 11.54 7.33 -21.66
CA ARG A 69 11.21 7.28 -23.08
C ARG A 69 12.43 7.13 -23.98
N ARG A 70 13.56 7.73 -23.62
CA ARG A 70 14.84 7.52 -24.30
C ARG A 70 15.25 6.05 -24.26
N LEU A 71 15.16 5.40 -23.08
CA LEU A 71 15.46 3.98 -22.90
C LEU A 71 14.51 3.08 -23.71
N LEU A 72 13.23 3.42 -23.79
CA LEU A 72 12.27 2.70 -24.65
C LEU A 72 12.63 2.80 -26.13
N ALA A 73 13.02 3.99 -26.61
CA ALA A 73 13.39 4.22 -27.99
C ALA A 73 14.69 3.47 -28.35
N GLU A 74 15.69 3.49 -27.48
CA GLU A 74 16.93 2.74 -27.65
C GLU A 74 16.69 1.22 -27.69
N THR A 75 15.82 0.73 -26.78
CA THR A 75 15.41 -0.68 -26.76
C THR A 75 14.75 -1.10 -28.08
N ALA A 76 13.89 -0.24 -28.63
CA ALA A 76 13.21 -0.50 -29.89
C ALA A 76 14.21 -0.48 -31.09
N ALA A 77 15.12 0.49 -31.10
CA ALA A 77 16.15 0.60 -32.15
C ALA A 77 17.11 -0.61 -32.15
N MET A 78 17.52 -1.06 -30.96
CA MET A 78 18.39 -2.24 -30.86
C MET A 78 17.72 -3.54 -31.32
N LYS A 79 16.42 -3.72 -31.07
CA LYS A 79 15.65 -4.87 -31.56
C LYS A 79 15.57 -4.88 -33.10
N LEU A 80 15.55 -3.72 -33.74
CA LEU A 80 15.51 -3.59 -35.20
C LEU A 80 16.89 -3.85 -35.85
N ALA A 81 17.97 -3.56 -35.13
CA ALA A 81 19.34 -3.62 -35.65
C ALA A 81 20.08 -4.93 -35.39
N ALA A 82 19.60 -5.78 -34.47
CA ALA A 82 20.31 -7.00 -34.05
C ALA A 82 19.59 -8.27 -34.58
N PRO A 83 20.36 -9.33 -34.96
CA PRO A 83 19.81 -10.66 -35.10
C PRO A 83 19.11 -11.11 -33.82
N ALA A 84 18.01 -11.88 -33.97
CA ALA A 84 17.11 -12.24 -32.87
C ALA A 84 17.84 -12.82 -31.63
N ASP A 85 18.91 -13.56 -31.83
CA ASP A 85 19.69 -14.26 -30.81
C ASP A 85 20.61 -13.34 -29.96
N LEU A 86 20.91 -12.13 -30.45
CA LEU A 86 21.86 -11.20 -29.79
C LEU A 86 21.19 -9.95 -29.21
N ALA A 87 19.94 -9.69 -29.56
CA ALA A 87 19.22 -8.49 -29.12
C ALA A 87 18.91 -8.49 -27.61
N GLU A 88 18.85 -9.67 -26.99
CA GLU A 88 18.50 -9.82 -25.57
C GLU A 88 19.64 -9.50 -24.59
N THR A 89 20.88 -9.51 -25.04
CA THR A 89 22.08 -9.51 -24.16
C THR A 89 22.70 -8.11 -23.98
N ARG A 90 22.27 -7.09 -24.72
CA ARG A 90 23.00 -5.80 -24.82
C ARG A 90 22.46 -4.63 -24.02
N LEU A 91 21.21 -4.65 -23.55
CA LEU A 91 20.68 -3.58 -22.73
C LEU A 91 20.80 -3.94 -21.25
N PRO A 92 21.33 -3.05 -20.40
CA PRO A 92 21.21 -3.25 -18.97
C PRO A 92 19.73 -3.30 -18.61
N ALA A 93 19.33 -4.35 -17.91
CA ALA A 93 17.94 -4.51 -17.46
C ALA A 93 17.50 -3.34 -16.56
N ALA A 94 18.47 -2.66 -15.93
CA ALA A 94 18.24 -1.47 -15.12
C ALA A 94 19.43 -0.51 -15.16
N SER A 95 19.13 0.79 -15.03
CA SER A 95 20.11 1.88 -14.89
C SER A 95 19.77 2.76 -13.68
N LEU A 96 20.79 3.41 -13.11
CA LEU A 96 20.70 4.33 -11.98
C LEU A 96 21.07 5.73 -12.44
N VAL A 97 20.25 6.72 -12.07
CA VAL A 97 20.52 8.14 -12.34
C VAL A 97 20.27 8.95 -11.07
N ASP A 98 21.25 9.77 -10.71
CA ASP A 98 21.17 10.65 -9.54
C ASP A 98 20.74 12.06 -9.95
N TYR A 99 19.82 12.64 -9.19
CA TYR A 99 19.27 13.97 -9.40
C TYR A 99 19.44 14.84 -8.13
N ALA A 100 20.18 15.94 -8.26
CA ALA A 100 20.19 16.98 -7.24
C ALA A 100 18.97 17.90 -7.47
N LEU A 101 18.11 18.06 -6.46
CA LEU A 101 16.83 18.79 -6.55
C LEU A 101 16.98 20.31 -6.37
N GLY A 102 18.18 20.83 -6.19
CA GLY A 102 18.46 22.25 -5.96
C GLY A 102 18.17 23.14 -7.18
N PRO A 103 18.84 24.30 -7.28
CA PRO A 103 18.60 25.33 -8.32
C PRO A 103 18.69 24.80 -9.75
N SER A 104 19.43 23.71 -9.98
CA SER A 104 19.56 23.05 -11.29
C SER A 104 18.25 22.46 -11.82
N LEU A 105 17.26 22.22 -10.96
CA LEU A 105 15.93 21.74 -11.33
C LEU A 105 14.82 22.78 -11.10
N GLY A 106 15.17 23.99 -10.67
CA GLY A 106 14.19 25.06 -10.39
C GLY A 106 13.22 24.69 -9.27
N GLN A 107 13.59 23.79 -8.37
CA GLN A 107 12.76 23.34 -7.24
C GLN A 107 13.22 23.97 -5.93
N CYS A 108 12.26 24.30 -5.05
CA CYS A 108 12.55 24.78 -3.69
C CYS A 108 13.14 23.70 -2.78
N CYS A 109 13.13 22.44 -3.21
CA CYS A 109 13.62 21.29 -2.46
C CYS A 109 15.14 21.17 -2.63
N GLY A 110 15.89 21.31 -1.53
CA GLY A 110 17.36 21.18 -1.52
C GLY A 110 17.87 19.74 -1.35
N GLY A 111 17.07 18.73 -1.68
CA GLY A 111 17.42 17.32 -1.52
C GLY A 111 18.09 16.69 -2.74
N ALA A 112 18.36 15.38 -2.65
CA ALA A 112 18.84 14.57 -3.76
C ALA A 112 18.01 13.27 -3.84
N VAL A 113 17.82 12.79 -5.08
CA VAL A 113 17.05 11.58 -5.36
C VAL A 113 17.83 10.70 -6.33
N SER A 114 17.95 9.42 -6.01
CA SER A 114 18.46 8.40 -6.94
C SER A 114 17.29 7.65 -7.54
N LEU A 115 17.19 7.61 -8.86
CA LEU A 115 16.15 6.88 -9.58
C LEU A 115 16.73 5.66 -10.28
N VAL A 116 16.10 4.52 -10.10
CA VAL A 116 16.36 3.30 -10.88
C VAL A 116 15.31 3.18 -11.97
N PHE A 117 15.78 2.98 -13.19
CA PHE A 117 14.99 2.75 -14.40
C PHE A 117 15.11 1.29 -14.80
N GLU A 118 14.05 0.55 -14.74
CA GLU A 118 13.97 -0.86 -15.12
C GLU A 118 13.15 -1.00 -16.39
N VAL A 119 13.76 -1.47 -17.47
CA VAL A 119 13.06 -1.68 -18.74
C VAL A 119 12.28 -2.99 -18.69
N LEU A 120 10.98 -2.88 -18.81
CA LEU A 120 10.05 -4.01 -18.84
C LEU A 120 9.71 -4.39 -20.28
N LYS A 121 9.94 -5.65 -20.63
CA LYS A 121 9.53 -6.23 -21.92
C LYS A 121 7.99 -6.31 -21.97
N PRO A 122 7.38 -6.34 -23.18
CA PRO A 122 5.98 -6.65 -23.33
C PRO A 122 5.58 -7.96 -22.65
N GLY A 123 4.44 -7.97 -21.97
CA GLY A 123 3.95 -9.10 -21.19
C GLY A 123 4.25 -8.99 -19.70
N LEU A 124 3.68 -9.90 -18.92
CA LEU A 124 3.88 -9.93 -17.46
C LEU A 124 5.33 -10.31 -17.14
N PRO A 125 6.07 -9.48 -16.39
CA PRO A 125 7.40 -9.84 -15.91
C PRO A 125 7.37 -11.16 -15.14
N GLY A 126 8.39 -12.01 -15.33
CA GLY A 126 8.45 -13.33 -14.69
C GLY A 126 8.33 -13.25 -13.16
N TRP A 127 9.00 -12.28 -12.53
CA TRP A 127 8.91 -12.06 -11.07
C TRP A 127 7.48 -11.68 -10.60
N LEU A 128 6.70 -10.99 -11.45
CA LEU A 128 5.30 -10.64 -11.12
C LEU A 128 4.38 -11.85 -11.24
N GLN A 129 4.62 -12.75 -12.20
CA GLN A 129 3.91 -14.03 -12.29
C GLN A 129 4.20 -14.89 -11.06
N GLN A 130 5.46 -14.96 -10.63
CA GLN A 130 5.88 -15.67 -9.41
C GLN A 130 5.22 -15.10 -8.17
N LEU A 131 5.11 -13.77 -8.04
CA LEU A 131 4.48 -13.10 -6.90
C LEU A 131 3.03 -13.55 -6.68
N SER A 132 2.27 -13.79 -7.76
CA SER A 132 0.88 -14.26 -7.67
C SER A 132 0.75 -15.68 -7.10
N GLN A 133 1.79 -16.48 -7.20
CA GLN A 133 1.84 -17.87 -6.76
C GLN A 133 2.43 -18.05 -5.36
N HIS A 134 3.11 -17.04 -4.84
CA HIS A 134 3.80 -17.10 -3.55
C HIS A 134 3.13 -16.19 -2.53
N ARG A 135 2.76 -16.78 -1.37
CA ARG A 135 2.20 -16.06 -0.21
C ARG A 135 3.17 -16.04 0.98
N ALA A 136 4.47 -16.24 0.71
CA ALA A 136 5.49 -16.22 1.75
C ALA A 136 5.69 -14.81 2.31
N ALA A 137 6.02 -14.72 3.59
CA ALA A 137 6.48 -13.47 4.21
C ALA A 137 7.87 -13.09 3.66
N ALA A 138 8.17 -11.79 3.71
CA ALA A 138 9.48 -11.23 3.33
C ALA A 138 9.87 -11.46 1.85
N LEU A 139 8.96 -11.10 0.94
CA LEU A 139 9.21 -11.07 -0.50
C LEU A 139 9.78 -9.71 -0.93
N TRP A 140 10.78 -9.78 -1.82
CA TRP A 140 11.50 -8.62 -2.31
C TRP A 140 11.61 -8.63 -3.83
N HIS A 141 11.33 -7.49 -4.45
CA HIS A 141 11.72 -7.21 -5.81
C HIS A 141 13.19 -6.75 -5.79
N ALA A 142 14.04 -7.51 -6.44
CA ALA A 142 15.47 -7.27 -6.51
C ALA A 142 15.83 -6.84 -7.93
N THR A 143 16.44 -5.66 -8.07
CA THR A 143 16.88 -5.09 -9.35
C THR A 143 18.38 -4.95 -9.37
N TRP A 144 19.07 -5.70 -10.25
CA TRP A 144 20.52 -5.64 -10.42
C TRP A 144 20.91 -4.53 -11.39
N LEU A 145 21.89 -3.74 -11.01
CA LEU A 145 22.53 -2.79 -11.94
C LEU A 145 23.58 -3.51 -12.76
N GLY A 146 23.38 -3.56 -14.07
CA GLY A 146 24.42 -4.00 -15.02
C GLY A 146 24.49 -5.50 -15.33
N GLY A 147 23.38 -6.24 -15.31
CA GLY A 147 23.47 -7.61 -15.79
C GLY A 147 22.23 -8.46 -15.66
N ALA A 148 21.99 -9.03 -14.50
CA ALA A 148 20.83 -9.89 -14.30
C ALA A 148 19.53 -9.07 -14.30
N GLY A 149 18.50 -9.58 -14.96
CA GLY A 149 17.17 -8.99 -14.90
C GLY A 149 16.60 -9.01 -13.47
N PRO A 150 15.49 -8.27 -13.25
CA PRO A 150 14.84 -8.21 -11.95
C PRO A 150 14.30 -9.57 -11.53
N ARG A 151 14.34 -9.86 -10.24
CA ARG A 151 13.92 -11.14 -9.66
C ARG A 151 13.10 -10.95 -8.41
N LEU A 152 12.31 -11.96 -8.08
CA LEU A 152 11.63 -12.10 -6.81
C LEU A 152 12.52 -12.90 -5.87
N LEU A 153 12.90 -12.29 -4.73
CA LEU A 153 13.71 -12.93 -3.71
C LEU A 153 12.91 -13.13 -2.42
N GLN A 154 13.26 -14.18 -1.70
CA GLN A 154 12.83 -14.41 -0.33
C GLN A 154 14.01 -14.25 0.61
N GLY A 155 13.83 -13.46 1.68
CA GLY A 155 14.86 -13.19 2.66
C GLY A 155 14.47 -12.12 3.66
N ALA A 156 15.25 -11.93 4.69
CA ALA A 156 14.99 -10.92 5.72
C ALA A 156 16.20 -9.99 5.88
N LEU A 157 15.95 -8.69 5.89
CA LEU A 157 16.94 -7.70 6.32
C LEU A 157 16.89 -7.58 7.84
N SER A 158 18.04 -7.29 8.44
CA SER A 158 18.17 -7.00 9.88
C SER A 158 17.50 -5.68 10.30
N SER A 159 17.11 -4.86 9.33
CA SER A 159 16.44 -3.57 9.54
C SER A 159 14.98 -3.60 9.08
N ALA A 160 14.15 -2.70 9.61
CA ALA A 160 12.78 -2.48 9.15
C ALA A 160 12.69 -1.76 7.78
N ALA A 161 13.81 -1.64 7.05
CA ALA A 161 13.85 -0.95 5.77
C ALA A 161 12.96 -1.68 4.74
N THR A 162 12.22 -0.89 3.98
CA THR A 162 11.38 -1.38 2.87
C THR A 162 12.07 -1.22 1.52
N VAL A 163 13.15 -0.45 1.48
CA VAL A 163 14.06 -0.25 0.35
C VAL A 163 15.50 -0.29 0.86
N ALA A 164 16.34 -1.06 0.22
CA ALA A 164 17.76 -1.16 0.61
C ALA A 164 18.66 -1.35 -0.61
N TRP A 165 19.85 -0.75 -0.55
CA TRP A 165 20.95 -1.06 -1.43
C TRP A 165 21.86 -2.11 -0.78
N THR A 166 22.24 -3.11 -1.56
CA THR A 166 23.15 -4.16 -1.12
C THR A 166 23.99 -4.66 -2.28
N THR A 167 24.83 -5.65 -2.04
CA THR A 167 25.53 -6.40 -3.10
C THR A 167 25.09 -7.85 -3.10
N ALA A 168 25.28 -8.54 -4.20
CA ALA A 168 24.90 -9.95 -4.30
C ALA A 168 25.61 -10.81 -3.26
N GLU A 169 26.87 -10.49 -2.95
CA GLU A 169 27.69 -11.20 -1.96
C GLU A 169 27.13 -11.05 -0.52
N ALA A 170 26.47 -9.93 -0.24
CA ALA A 170 25.86 -9.67 1.07
C ALA A 170 24.50 -10.38 1.24
N LEU A 171 23.96 -10.99 0.19
CA LEU A 171 22.68 -11.72 0.22
C LEU A 171 22.85 -13.20 0.62
N GLN A 172 23.74 -13.49 1.58
CA GLN A 172 23.90 -14.85 2.10
C GLN A 172 22.60 -15.35 2.75
N GLY A 173 22.19 -16.56 2.36
CA GLY A 173 20.92 -17.14 2.83
C GLY A 173 19.67 -16.64 2.10
N TRP A 174 19.80 -15.71 1.16
CA TRP A 174 18.72 -15.31 0.27
C TRP A 174 18.66 -16.22 -0.95
N HIS A 175 17.49 -16.45 -1.47
CA HIS A 175 17.30 -17.28 -2.66
C HIS A 175 16.19 -16.69 -3.56
N GLY A 176 16.32 -16.93 -4.84
CA GLY A 176 15.23 -16.72 -5.80
C GLY A 176 14.06 -17.63 -5.46
N VAL A 177 12.85 -17.15 -5.61
CA VAL A 177 11.61 -17.88 -5.21
C VAL A 177 11.52 -19.25 -5.89
N ASN A 178 12.10 -19.37 -7.09
CA ASN A 178 12.16 -20.64 -7.85
C ASN A 178 13.57 -21.29 -7.83
N GLY A 179 14.41 -20.98 -6.85
CA GLY A 179 15.78 -21.51 -6.77
C GLY A 179 16.75 -20.90 -7.77
N GLU A 180 16.42 -19.76 -8.36
CA GLU A 180 17.30 -19.05 -9.30
C GLU A 180 18.56 -18.54 -8.61
N ALA A 181 19.69 -18.66 -9.29
CA ALA A 181 20.96 -18.12 -8.80
C ALA A 181 20.89 -16.59 -8.69
N LEU A 182 21.45 -16.03 -7.61
CA LEU A 182 21.58 -14.60 -7.45
C LEU A 182 22.52 -14.03 -8.52
N GLY A 183 22.20 -12.84 -9.03
CA GLY A 183 23.10 -12.09 -9.92
C GLY A 183 24.38 -11.67 -9.19
N SER A 184 25.24 -10.91 -9.87
CA SER A 184 26.44 -10.28 -9.30
C SER A 184 26.29 -8.77 -9.26
N GLY A 185 27.04 -8.10 -8.39
CA GLY A 185 27.12 -6.65 -8.32
C GLY A 185 26.07 -5.99 -7.41
N ARG A 186 25.77 -4.72 -7.66
CA ARG A 186 24.91 -3.88 -6.82
C ARG A 186 23.44 -4.16 -7.07
N VAL A 187 22.69 -4.31 -6.00
CA VAL A 187 21.28 -4.70 -6.03
C VAL A 187 20.44 -3.68 -5.27
N LEU A 188 19.35 -3.24 -5.87
CA LEU A 188 18.26 -2.55 -5.18
C LEU A 188 17.23 -3.57 -4.73
N LEU A 189 17.00 -3.67 -3.44
CA LEU A 189 15.94 -4.46 -2.84
C LEU A 189 14.73 -3.57 -2.51
N GLN A 190 13.56 -3.99 -2.91
CA GLN A 190 12.31 -3.30 -2.62
C GLN A 190 11.28 -4.30 -2.11
N ARG A 191 10.82 -4.12 -0.88
CA ARG A 191 9.89 -5.04 -0.23
C ARG A 191 8.53 -5.04 -0.91
N LEU A 192 7.95 -6.21 -1.12
CA LEU A 192 6.65 -6.40 -1.79
C LEU A 192 5.54 -6.85 -0.84
N ASP A 193 5.90 -7.58 0.21
CA ASP A 193 4.98 -8.11 1.22
C ASP A 193 4.74 -7.15 2.39
N LEU A 194 4.78 -5.85 2.13
CA LEU A 194 4.50 -4.87 3.17
C LEU A 194 3.12 -5.14 3.77
N PRO A 195 3.02 -5.16 5.11
CA PRO A 195 1.72 -5.31 5.76
C PRO A 195 0.79 -4.23 5.23
N THR A 196 -0.22 -4.67 4.50
CA THR A 196 -1.23 -3.75 3.99
C THR A 196 -2.02 -3.21 5.17
N TRP A 197 -2.18 -1.91 5.25
CA TRP A 197 -3.02 -1.31 6.27
C TRP A 197 -4.46 -1.82 6.13
N GLN A 198 -4.85 -2.71 7.04
CA GLN A 198 -6.16 -3.34 7.06
C GLN A 198 -7.11 -2.49 7.90
N ILE A 199 -8.18 -2.05 7.31
CA ILE A 199 -9.29 -1.38 7.99
C ILE A 199 -10.52 -2.25 7.85
N VAL A 200 -11.23 -2.49 8.94
CA VAL A 200 -12.51 -3.18 8.94
C VAL A 200 -13.57 -2.23 9.45
N LEU A 201 -14.59 -2.01 8.65
CA LEU A 201 -15.69 -1.13 8.98
C LEU A 201 -17.00 -1.92 9.06
N PHE A 202 -17.60 -1.93 10.23
CA PHE A 202 -18.95 -2.42 10.46
C PHE A 202 -19.95 -1.26 10.38
N GLY A 203 -20.83 -1.31 9.38
CA GLY A 203 -21.87 -0.33 9.14
C GLY A 203 -21.71 0.49 7.88
N ALA A 204 -22.68 0.43 6.98
CA ALA A 204 -22.74 1.16 5.72
C ALA A 204 -23.77 2.31 5.73
N GLY A 205 -23.84 3.03 6.86
CA GLY A 205 -24.65 4.24 7.00
C GLY A 205 -23.99 5.46 6.32
N HIS A 206 -24.57 6.64 6.52
CA HIS A 206 -24.10 7.88 5.89
C HIS A 206 -22.62 8.18 6.20
N VAL A 207 -22.19 8.01 7.45
CA VAL A 207 -20.79 8.23 7.84
C VAL A 207 -19.87 7.18 7.21
N GLY A 208 -20.28 5.90 7.19
CA GLY A 208 -19.52 4.83 6.54
C GLY A 208 -19.33 5.11 5.05
N ARG A 209 -20.38 5.53 4.35
CA ARG A 209 -20.32 5.90 2.92
C ARG A 209 -19.38 7.08 2.68
N ALA A 210 -19.44 8.13 3.50
CA ALA A 210 -18.52 9.27 3.41
C ALA A 210 -17.08 8.88 3.72
N LEU A 211 -16.87 7.99 4.69
CA LEU A 211 -15.54 7.51 5.04
C LEU A 211 -14.90 6.69 3.90
N MET A 212 -15.69 5.87 3.20
CA MET A 212 -15.19 5.12 2.05
C MET A 212 -14.66 6.04 0.93
N GLN A 213 -15.29 7.18 0.70
CA GLN A 213 -14.80 8.16 -0.29
C GLN A 213 -13.43 8.71 0.10
N VAL A 214 -13.19 8.94 1.38
CA VAL A 214 -11.88 9.42 1.89
C VAL A 214 -10.83 8.31 1.83
N LEU A 215 -11.17 7.10 2.32
CA LEU A 215 -10.25 5.96 2.37
C LEU A 215 -9.91 5.41 0.98
N ALA A 216 -10.73 5.64 -0.02
CA ALA A 216 -10.48 5.25 -1.41
C ALA A 216 -9.16 5.79 -1.95
N GLY A 217 -8.72 6.97 -1.52
CA GLY A 217 -7.45 7.60 -1.91
C GLY A 217 -6.26 7.27 -0.99
N LEU A 218 -6.46 6.43 0.03
CA LEU A 218 -5.41 6.12 1.00
C LEU A 218 -4.82 4.72 0.76
N PRO A 219 -3.55 4.48 1.15
CA PRO A 219 -2.88 3.19 0.99
C PRO A 219 -3.34 2.17 2.04
N CYS A 220 -4.62 1.81 2.02
CA CYS A 220 -5.26 0.84 2.89
C CYS A 220 -6.09 -0.17 2.10
N GLN A 221 -6.42 -1.30 2.73
CA GLN A 221 -7.45 -2.22 2.25
C GLN A 221 -8.60 -2.17 3.24
N VAL A 222 -9.81 -1.98 2.74
CA VAL A 222 -11.00 -1.84 3.57
C VAL A 222 -11.92 -3.03 3.35
N ARG A 223 -12.26 -3.73 4.44
CA ARG A 223 -13.38 -4.66 4.50
C ARG A 223 -14.58 -3.91 5.08
N TRP A 224 -15.59 -3.72 4.27
CA TRP A 224 -16.77 -2.94 4.64
C TRP A 224 -17.99 -3.85 4.76
N ILE A 225 -18.49 -4.02 5.97
CA ILE A 225 -19.43 -5.09 6.37
C ILE A 225 -20.75 -4.48 6.86
N ASP A 226 -21.86 -4.94 6.35
CA ASP A 226 -23.21 -4.54 6.82
C ASP A 226 -24.21 -5.67 6.57
N SER A 227 -25.20 -5.81 7.46
CA SER A 227 -26.25 -6.85 7.37
C SER A 227 -27.53 -6.40 6.69
N ARG A 228 -27.65 -5.14 6.30
CA ARG A 228 -28.82 -4.65 5.59
C ARG A 228 -28.71 -4.96 4.10
N ALA A 229 -29.70 -5.62 3.53
CA ALA A 229 -29.70 -6.09 2.15
C ALA A 229 -29.36 -5.00 1.11
N GLN A 230 -29.76 -3.75 1.37
CA GLN A 230 -29.55 -2.62 0.46
C GLN A 230 -28.39 -1.69 0.89
N ALA A 231 -27.56 -2.13 1.85
CA ALA A 231 -26.51 -1.29 2.43
C ALA A 231 -25.51 -0.79 1.37
N PHE A 232 -25.26 -1.58 0.35
CA PHE A 232 -24.29 -1.31 -0.71
C PHE A 232 -24.92 -0.91 -2.05
N ASP A 233 -26.24 -0.76 -2.12
CA ASP A 233 -26.92 -0.35 -3.36
C ASP A 233 -26.50 1.05 -3.79
N GLY A 234 -26.37 1.22 -5.10
CA GLY A 234 -25.99 2.52 -5.70
C GLY A 234 -24.51 2.90 -5.51
N LEU A 235 -23.65 2.02 -4.99
CA LEU A 235 -22.22 2.24 -4.83
C LEU A 235 -21.47 1.84 -6.10
N ALA A 236 -21.80 2.46 -7.23
CA ALA A 236 -21.02 2.30 -8.45
C ALA A 236 -19.66 3.00 -8.33
N GLY A 237 -18.57 2.34 -8.76
CA GLY A 237 -17.24 2.95 -8.85
C GLY A 237 -16.46 3.02 -7.54
N LEU A 238 -16.71 2.13 -6.58
CA LEU A 238 -15.84 1.99 -5.42
C LEU A 238 -14.40 1.69 -5.85
N ALA A 239 -13.46 2.34 -5.19
CA ALA A 239 -12.05 2.12 -5.45
C ALA A 239 -11.67 0.65 -5.17
N GLY A 240 -10.71 0.14 -5.93
CA GLY A 240 -10.30 -1.27 -5.87
C GLY A 240 -9.67 -1.72 -4.54
N ASN A 241 -9.51 -0.81 -3.58
CA ASN A 241 -9.06 -1.09 -2.21
C ASN A 241 -10.22 -1.29 -1.22
N VAL A 242 -11.49 -1.20 -1.64
CA VAL A 242 -12.67 -1.40 -0.80
C VAL A 242 -13.39 -2.68 -1.23
N GLN A 243 -13.54 -3.61 -0.31
CA GLN A 243 -14.32 -4.84 -0.45
C GLN A 243 -15.61 -4.72 0.36
N CYS A 244 -16.77 -4.71 -0.30
CA CYS A 244 -18.07 -4.81 0.35
C CYS A 244 -18.37 -6.25 0.72
N ILE A 245 -18.82 -6.47 1.93
CA ILE A 245 -19.20 -7.79 2.49
C ILE A 245 -20.64 -7.66 3.00
N PRO A 246 -21.62 -7.99 2.15
CA PRO A 246 -23.00 -8.09 2.61
C PRO A 246 -23.17 -9.33 3.48
N CYS A 247 -23.83 -9.18 4.62
CA CYS A 247 -24.25 -10.27 5.50
C CYS A 247 -25.78 -10.38 5.46
N GLU A 248 -26.31 -11.58 5.57
CA GLU A 248 -27.78 -11.76 5.58
C GLU A 248 -28.37 -11.48 6.97
N HIS A 249 -27.59 -11.73 8.03
CA HIS A 249 -28.03 -11.59 9.41
C HIS A 249 -26.97 -10.92 10.29
N GLU A 250 -27.39 -10.29 11.40
CA GLU A 250 -26.48 -9.67 12.38
C GLU A 250 -25.46 -10.68 12.98
N ALA A 251 -25.84 -11.98 13.07
CA ALA A 251 -24.93 -13.01 13.54
C ALA A 251 -23.67 -13.15 12.67
N GLU A 252 -23.79 -13.01 11.36
CA GLU A 252 -22.64 -13.07 10.44
C GLU A 252 -21.67 -11.92 10.65
N LEU A 253 -22.13 -10.71 11.08
CA LEU A 253 -21.22 -9.63 11.44
C LEU A 253 -20.40 -10.00 12.68
N ILE A 254 -20.98 -10.74 13.61
CA ILE A 254 -20.27 -11.22 14.81
C ILE A 254 -19.23 -12.26 14.42
N ASP A 255 -19.57 -13.18 13.51
CA ASP A 255 -18.63 -14.17 12.98
C ASP A 255 -17.47 -13.51 12.21
N GLU A 256 -17.77 -12.51 11.38
CA GLU A 256 -16.76 -11.69 10.72
C GLU A 256 -15.82 -11.00 11.73
N ALA A 257 -16.38 -10.45 12.83
CA ALA A 257 -15.58 -9.83 13.89
C ALA A 257 -14.67 -10.83 14.61
N ALA A 258 -15.13 -12.08 14.75
CA ALA A 258 -14.36 -13.15 15.36
C ALA A 258 -13.20 -13.65 14.47
N GLN A 259 -13.21 -13.38 13.18
CA GLN A 259 -12.24 -13.89 12.19
C GLN A 259 -11.40 -12.80 11.52
N LEU A 260 -11.39 -11.58 12.05
CA LEU A 260 -10.62 -10.47 11.45
C LEU A 260 -9.13 -10.76 11.40
N PRO A 261 -8.42 -10.25 10.37
CA PRO A 261 -6.97 -10.28 10.34
C PRO A 261 -6.38 -9.58 11.57
N ALA A 262 -5.44 -10.23 12.23
CA ALA A 262 -4.75 -9.65 13.39
C ALA A 262 -4.08 -8.30 13.00
N GLY A 263 -4.08 -7.34 13.92
CA GLY A 263 -3.51 -6.01 13.70
C GLY A 263 -4.37 -5.07 12.85
N SER A 264 -5.62 -5.44 12.51
CA SER A 264 -6.54 -4.53 11.80
C SER A 264 -6.95 -3.32 12.65
N ASP A 265 -7.19 -2.19 11.98
CA ASP A 265 -7.91 -1.06 12.57
C ASP A 265 -9.40 -1.27 12.36
N VAL A 266 -10.15 -1.39 13.45
CA VAL A 266 -11.58 -1.75 13.42
C VAL A 266 -12.43 -0.55 13.78
N LEU A 267 -13.46 -0.29 12.99
CA LEU A 267 -14.43 0.77 13.20
C LEU A 267 -15.83 0.18 13.32
N VAL A 268 -16.53 0.51 14.39
CA VAL A 268 -17.90 0.06 14.66
C VAL A 268 -18.84 1.26 14.60
N MET A 269 -19.73 1.26 13.60
CA MET A 269 -20.69 2.33 13.36
C MET A 269 -21.98 1.80 12.71
N THR A 270 -22.55 0.74 13.30
CA THR A 270 -23.78 0.15 12.79
C THR A 270 -25.00 1.01 13.11
N HIS A 271 -26.16 0.61 12.62
CA HIS A 271 -27.44 1.26 12.91
C HIS A 271 -28.02 0.89 14.28
N SER A 272 -27.45 -0.13 14.94
CA SER A 272 -27.98 -0.74 16.17
C SER A 272 -26.99 -0.62 17.32
N HIS A 273 -27.39 0.04 18.42
CA HIS A 273 -26.57 0.11 19.63
C HIS A 273 -26.32 -1.28 20.26
N ALA A 274 -27.27 -2.19 20.12
CA ALA A 274 -27.13 -3.56 20.63
C ALA A 274 -26.07 -4.32 19.85
N LEU A 275 -26.10 -4.22 18.53
CA LEU A 275 -25.11 -4.82 17.65
C LEU A 275 -23.72 -4.20 17.84
N ASP A 276 -23.63 -2.87 17.95
CA ASP A 276 -22.37 -2.19 18.26
C ASP A 276 -21.75 -2.75 19.57
N GLN A 277 -22.58 -2.99 20.59
CA GLN A 277 -22.12 -3.52 21.87
C GLN A 277 -21.61 -4.96 21.75
N GLN A 278 -22.33 -5.83 21.00
CA GLN A 278 -21.92 -7.21 20.77
C GLN A 278 -20.62 -7.28 19.99
N LEU A 279 -20.48 -6.48 18.93
CA LEU A 279 -19.23 -6.36 18.17
C LEU A 279 -18.06 -5.91 19.05
N CYS A 280 -18.26 -4.86 19.84
CA CYS A 280 -17.22 -4.40 20.77
C CYS A 280 -16.84 -5.48 21.79
N GLU A 281 -17.81 -6.26 22.31
CA GLU A 281 -17.53 -7.35 23.25
C GLU A 281 -16.65 -8.42 22.62
N VAL A 282 -17.02 -8.93 21.44
CA VAL A 282 -16.24 -9.95 20.72
C VAL A 282 -14.83 -9.46 20.41
N LEU A 283 -14.70 -8.25 19.88
CA LEU A 283 -13.42 -7.67 19.53
C LEU A 283 -12.52 -7.45 20.75
N LEU A 284 -13.06 -6.95 21.87
CA LEU A 284 -12.30 -6.73 23.10
C LEU A 284 -11.86 -8.05 23.75
N ARG A 285 -12.68 -9.10 23.71
CA ARG A 285 -12.29 -10.44 24.19
C ARG A 285 -11.16 -11.02 23.37
N ARG A 286 -11.23 -10.87 22.05
CA ARG A 286 -10.20 -11.34 21.14
C ARG A 286 -8.89 -10.58 21.27
N GLY A 287 -8.95 -9.26 21.37
CA GLY A 287 -7.78 -8.41 21.61
C GLY A 287 -6.75 -8.30 20.47
N GLU A 288 -6.98 -8.89 19.32
CA GLU A 288 -6.02 -8.98 18.19
C GLU A 288 -6.09 -7.82 17.18
N PHE A 289 -6.68 -6.70 17.54
CA PHE A 289 -6.76 -5.50 16.72
C PHE A 289 -5.66 -4.50 17.09
N SER A 290 -5.26 -3.66 16.15
CA SER A 290 -4.39 -2.49 16.37
C SER A 290 -5.18 -1.32 16.98
N TYR A 291 -6.39 -1.09 16.48
CA TYR A 291 -7.29 -0.02 16.92
C TYR A 291 -8.74 -0.50 16.92
N LEU A 292 -9.49 -0.12 17.93
CA LEU A 292 -10.94 -0.32 18.00
C LEU A 292 -11.64 1.01 18.27
N GLY A 293 -12.36 1.50 17.26
CA GLY A 293 -13.09 2.75 17.29
C GLY A 293 -14.61 2.53 17.23
N LEU A 294 -15.32 3.18 18.12
CA LEU A 294 -16.79 3.15 18.17
C LEU A 294 -17.34 4.54 17.90
N ILE A 295 -18.26 4.66 16.94
CA ILE A 295 -18.99 5.92 16.74
C ILE A 295 -19.94 6.17 17.89
N GLY A 296 -19.89 7.36 18.46
CA GLY A 296 -20.77 7.71 19.57
C GLY A 296 -20.34 8.98 20.28
N SER A 297 -21.01 9.23 21.40
CA SER A 297 -20.69 10.32 22.33
C SER A 297 -19.97 9.77 23.57
N ALA A 298 -19.45 10.69 24.42
CA ALA A 298 -18.93 10.33 25.73
C ALA A 298 -19.97 9.59 26.59
N THR A 299 -21.25 9.96 26.48
CA THR A 299 -22.36 9.27 27.16
C THR A 299 -22.50 7.82 26.68
N LYS A 300 -22.43 7.60 25.35
CA LYS A 300 -22.46 6.24 24.77
C LYS A 300 -21.25 5.43 25.29
N ARG A 301 -20.08 6.02 25.30
CA ARG A 301 -18.87 5.39 25.85
C ARG A 301 -19.08 4.91 27.29
N SER A 302 -19.48 5.79 28.21
CA SER A 302 -19.68 5.44 29.61
C SER A 302 -20.71 4.32 29.80
N LEU A 303 -21.79 4.35 29.00
CA LEU A 303 -22.80 3.28 28.99
C LEU A 303 -22.21 1.94 28.54
N PHE A 304 -21.43 1.93 27.47
CA PHE A 304 -20.79 0.73 26.93
C PHE A 304 -19.75 0.17 27.89
N GLU A 305 -18.88 1.02 28.47
CA GLU A 305 -17.88 0.59 29.44
C GLU A 305 -18.54 -0.10 30.65
N ARG A 306 -19.61 0.48 31.20
CA ARG A 306 -20.36 -0.15 32.30
C ARG A 306 -20.92 -1.53 31.90
N ARG A 307 -21.66 -1.62 30.78
CA ARG A 307 -22.30 -2.86 30.35
C ARG A 307 -21.29 -3.95 29.96
N LEU A 308 -20.18 -3.58 29.36
CA LEU A 308 -19.11 -4.51 28.99
C LEU A 308 -18.36 -4.99 30.23
N SER A 309 -18.15 -4.13 31.22
CA SER A 309 -17.59 -4.51 32.51
C SER A 309 -18.49 -5.52 33.25
N GLU A 310 -19.82 -5.28 33.29
CA GLU A 310 -20.79 -6.23 33.84
C GLU A 310 -20.75 -7.59 33.14
N ARG A 311 -20.30 -7.66 31.90
CA ARG A 311 -20.10 -8.90 31.12
C ARG A 311 -18.67 -9.49 31.24
N GLY A 312 -17.85 -8.94 32.16
CA GLY A 312 -16.52 -9.48 32.46
C GLY A 312 -15.38 -8.98 31.55
N ILE A 313 -15.57 -7.89 30.80
CA ILE A 313 -14.48 -7.22 30.09
C ILE A 313 -13.67 -6.39 31.10
N GLY A 314 -12.40 -6.70 31.22
CA GLY A 314 -11.51 -6.04 32.19
C GLY A 314 -11.15 -4.59 31.81
N ALA A 315 -10.74 -3.79 32.79
CA ALA A 315 -10.39 -2.38 32.59
C ALA A 315 -9.30 -2.17 31.53
N ALA A 316 -8.29 -3.04 31.47
CA ALA A 316 -7.23 -2.99 30.47
C ALA A 316 -7.76 -3.20 29.04
N GLN A 317 -8.76 -4.06 28.86
CA GLN A 317 -9.41 -4.28 27.56
C GLN A 317 -10.28 -3.08 27.19
N LEU A 318 -11.08 -2.56 28.13
CA LEU A 318 -11.92 -1.37 27.93
C LEU A 318 -11.11 -0.12 27.58
N ALA A 319 -9.91 0.04 28.11
CA ALA A 319 -9.01 1.14 27.78
C ALA A 319 -8.58 1.15 26.30
N ARG A 320 -8.69 0.01 25.61
CA ARG A 320 -8.40 -0.10 24.16
C ARG A 320 -9.54 0.35 23.26
N LEU A 321 -10.75 0.59 23.81
CA LEU A 321 -11.90 1.12 23.08
C LEU A 321 -11.78 2.63 22.94
N THR A 322 -11.76 3.14 21.73
CA THR A 322 -11.83 4.58 21.45
C THR A 322 -13.26 4.98 21.11
N CYS A 323 -13.85 5.83 21.92
CA CYS A 323 -15.17 6.42 21.68
C CYS A 323 -15.26 7.77 22.43
N PRO A 324 -15.66 8.84 21.78
CA PRO A 324 -15.97 8.98 20.35
C PRO A 324 -14.72 8.79 19.46
N ILE A 325 -14.96 8.35 18.21
CA ILE A 325 -13.93 8.29 17.17
C ILE A 325 -13.77 9.65 16.49
N GLY A 326 -12.60 9.89 15.93
CA GLY A 326 -12.22 11.12 15.24
C GLY A 326 -11.16 11.91 16.00
N ILE A 327 -10.34 12.64 15.26
CA ILE A 327 -9.29 13.47 15.84
C ILE A 327 -9.90 14.66 16.59
N ALA A 328 -9.30 15.02 17.73
CA ALA A 328 -9.70 16.21 18.50
C ALA A 328 -9.52 17.49 17.68
N GLY A 329 -10.40 18.47 17.92
CA GLY A 329 -10.35 19.77 17.26
C GLY A 329 -11.17 19.86 15.94
N ILE A 330 -11.60 18.73 15.37
CA ILE A 330 -12.57 18.73 14.29
C ILE A 330 -13.95 18.44 14.89
N SER A 331 -14.86 19.42 14.79
CA SER A 331 -16.24 19.31 15.28
C SER A 331 -17.22 19.51 14.15
N GLY A 332 -18.27 18.69 14.14
CA GLY A 332 -19.35 18.73 13.14
C GLY A 332 -20.15 17.45 13.21
N LYS A 333 -21.39 17.49 12.73
CA LYS A 333 -22.28 16.32 12.71
C LYS A 333 -22.49 15.81 11.29
N GLU A 334 -22.02 16.53 10.31
CA GLU A 334 -22.10 16.19 8.89
C GLU A 334 -21.26 14.93 8.64
N PRO A 335 -21.81 13.92 7.91
CA PRO A 335 -21.11 12.68 7.63
C PRO A 335 -19.71 12.86 7.06
N GLY A 336 -19.52 13.85 6.16
CA GLY A 336 -18.21 14.15 5.56
C GLY A 336 -17.20 14.69 6.57
N VAL A 337 -17.61 15.55 7.52
CA VAL A 337 -16.75 16.10 8.56
C VAL A 337 -16.29 14.97 9.51
N ILE A 338 -17.23 14.13 9.94
CA ILE A 338 -16.91 12.96 10.79
C ILE A 338 -15.96 12.02 10.05
N ALA A 339 -16.19 11.75 8.77
CA ALA A 339 -15.34 10.88 7.96
C ALA A 339 -13.89 11.39 7.87
N VAL A 340 -13.69 12.69 7.64
CA VAL A 340 -12.37 13.33 7.61
C VAL A 340 -11.70 13.24 8.99
N ALA A 341 -12.42 13.50 10.07
CA ALA A 341 -11.89 13.41 11.43
C ALA A 341 -11.44 11.99 11.78
N ILE A 342 -12.20 10.96 11.37
CA ILE A 342 -11.83 9.55 11.55
C ILE A 342 -10.60 9.20 10.73
N ALA A 343 -10.56 9.54 9.45
CA ALA A 343 -9.43 9.25 8.59
C ALA A 343 -8.14 9.93 9.09
N ALA A 344 -8.23 11.17 9.56
CA ALA A 344 -7.11 11.90 10.16
C ALA A 344 -6.59 11.19 11.43
N GLN A 345 -7.49 10.72 12.32
CA GLN A 345 -7.12 9.97 13.51
C GLN A 345 -6.39 8.67 13.16
N LEU A 346 -6.90 7.90 12.20
CA LEU A 346 -6.28 6.67 11.74
C LEU A 346 -4.89 6.91 11.15
N LEU A 347 -4.72 7.96 10.33
CA LEU A 347 -3.42 8.34 9.77
C LEU A 347 -2.42 8.77 10.86
N GLN A 348 -2.86 9.57 11.84
CA GLN A 348 -2.02 10.02 12.94
C GLN A 348 -1.50 8.84 13.76
N ARG A 349 -2.37 7.89 14.10
CA ARG A 349 -1.99 6.68 14.83
C ARG A 349 -0.95 5.84 14.08
N ARG A 350 -1.13 5.69 12.76
CA ARG A 350 -0.20 4.94 11.91
C ARG A 350 1.20 5.57 11.84
N GLN A 351 1.33 6.87 12.09
CA GLN A 351 2.61 7.56 12.12
C GLN A 351 3.34 7.43 13.47
N GLN A 352 2.61 7.06 14.53
CA GLN A 352 3.12 6.93 15.88
C GLN A 352 3.54 5.51 16.26
N GLY A 353 3.13 4.50 15.50
CA GLY A 353 3.47 3.08 15.64
C GLY A 353 4.40 2.61 14.54
#